data_0bed0cc6a1eb8e003830db338063a66c
#
_entry.id   0bed0cc6a1eb8e003830db338063a66c
#
_cell.length_a   1.000
_cell.length_b   1.000
_cell.length_c   1.000
_cell.angle_alpha   90.00
_cell.angle_beta   90.00
_cell.angle_gamma   90.00
#
_symmetry.space_group_name_H-M   'P 1'
#
loop_
_entity.id
_entity.type
_entity.pdbx_description
1 polymer ?
#
loop_
_entity_poly.entity_id
_entity_poly.type
_entity_poly.pdbx_seq_one_letter_code
_entity_poly.pdbx_strand_id
1 'polypeptide(L)'
;MPLEILVTMVLVGIIVIAILLHFTGWSAPVLMTRETASKAWSRHDPDSRILDARPSANGHAALIATDKGLGLVWCFGADTIARPLAECSLVDQAQGLRIRFADFATPSVLLRLSDKEREDWRSQILAASRSPQPPAATEQREQREQREQTHA
;
A
#
# COMPACT_ATOMS: atom_id res chain seq x y z
N MET A 1 41.16 18.11 -23.78
CA MET A 1 39.91 18.88 -23.62
C MET A 1 40.07 19.73 -22.39
N PRO A 2 39.87 21.04 -22.44
CA PRO A 2 39.94 21.87 -21.23
C PRO A 2 38.83 21.44 -20.26
N LEU A 3 39.19 21.28 -19.00
CA LEU A 3 38.32 20.85 -17.90
C LEU A 3 37.05 21.74 -17.82
N GLU A 4 37.17 22.98 -18.15
CA GLU A 4 36.09 23.99 -18.17
C GLU A 4 34.95 23.62 -19.12
N ILE A 5 35.25 23.06 -20.29
CA ILE A 5 34.23 22.65 -21.27
C ILE A 5 33.48 21.44 -20.75
N LEU A 6 34.17 20.49 -20.13
CA LEU A 6 33.56 19.29 -19.55
C LEU A 6 32.64 19.63 -18.38
N VAL A 7 33.08 20.51 -17.47
CA VAL A 7 32.25 20.98 -16.34
C VAL A 7 31.01 21.72 -16.84
N THR A 8 31.18 22.59 -17.83
CA THR A 8 30.04 23.32 -18.39
C THR A 8 29.03 22.38 -19.07
N MET A 9 29.50 21.37 -19.78
CA MET A 9 28.63 20.38 -20.44
C MET A 9 27.85 19.55 -19.43
N VAL A 10 28.49 19.15 -18.32
CA VAL A 10 27.82 18.42 -17.24
C VAL A 10 26.75 19.30 -16.55
N LEU A 11 27.07 20.55 -16.25
CA LEU A 11 26.11 21.47 -15.65
C LEU A 11 24.89 21.71 -16.54
N VAL A 12 25.11 21.93 -17.82
CA VAL A 12 24.02 22.10 -18.80
C VAL A 12 23.17 20.83 -18.87
N GLY A 13 23.80 19.65 -18.90
CA GLY A 13 23.08 18.35 -18.87
C GLY A 13 22.19 18.19 -17.66
N ILE A 14 22.70 18.51 -16.47
CA ILE A 14 21.92 18.43 -15.21
C ILE A 14 20.74 19.41 -15.24
N ILE A 15 20.95 20.63 -15.71
CA ILE A 15 19.88 21.64 -15.82
C ILE A 15 18.78 21.17 -16.79
N VAL A 16 19.17 20.64 -17.95
CA VAL A 16 18.21 20.11 -18.93
C VAL A 16 17.40 18.96 -18.35
N ILE A 17 18.03 18.02 -17.65
CA ILE A 17 17.35 16.91 -17.00
C ILE A 17 16.39 17.43 -15.91
N ALA A 18 16.82 18.37 -15.08
CA ALA A 18 15.98 18.97 -14.04
C ALA A 18 14.74 19.68 -14.63
N ILE A 19 14.92 20.40 -15.73
CA ILE A 19 13.83 21.06 -16.46
C ILE A 19 12.87 20.01 -17.05
N LEU A 20 13.38 18.97 -17.69
CA LEU A 20 12.57 17.88 -18.24
C LEU A 20 11.76 17.18 -17.14
N LEU A 21 12.36 16.85 -16.01
CA LEU A 21 11.67 16.24 -14.86
C LEU A 21 10.58 17.18 -14.29
N HIS A 22 10.83 18.48 -14.28
CA HIS A 22 9.84 19.46 -13.83
C HIS A 22 8.64 19.54 -14.78
N PHE A 23 8.87 19.54 -16.09
CA PHE A 23 7.80 19.61 -17.09
C PHE A 23 7.05 18.29 -17.31
N THR A 24 7.67 17.15 -17.08
CA THR A 24 7.01 15.84 -17.23
C THR A 24 6.03 15.51 -16.10
N GLY A 25 5.87 16.39 -15.09
CA GLY A 25 4.84 16.24 -14.06
C GLY A 25 5.01 15.03 -13.16
N TRP A 26 6.23 14.48 -13.04
CA TRP A 26 6.54 13.35 -12.18
C TRP A 26 6.27 13.61 -10.69
N SER A 27 5.91 14.83 -10.36
CA SER A 27 5.57 15.25 -8.99
C SER A 27 4.07 15.41 -8.74
N ALA A 28 3.19 15.05 -9.67
CA ALA A 28 1.78 15.03 -9.39
C ALA A 28 1.49 13.90 -8.41
N PRO A 29 1.11 14.18 -7.14
CA PRO A 29 0.76 13.12 -6.20
C PRO A 29 -0.44 12.36 -6.77
N VAL A 30 -0.32 11.05 -6.87
CA VAL A 30 -1.46 10.20 -7.25
C VAL A 30 -2.49 10.34 -6.13
N LEU A 31 -3.60 11.03 -6.42
CA LEU A 31 -4.71 11.10 -5.49
C LEU A 31 -5.41 9.75 -5.43
N MET A 32 -5.44 9.17 -4.23
CA MET A 32 -6.10 7.90 -4.00
C MET A 32 -7.61 8.13 -3.96
N THR A 33 -8.28 7.79 -5.05
CA THR A 33 -9.74 7.70 -5.12
C THR A 33 -10.17 6.27 -4.85
N ARG A 34 -11.47 6.05 -4.64
CA ARG A 34 -12.03 4.70 -4.52
C ARG A 34 -11.66 3.81 -5.71
N GLU A 35 -11.72 4.36 -6.90
CA GLU A 35 -11.43 3.64 -8.13
C GLU A 35 -9.93 3.31 -8.30
N THR A 36 -9.05 4.29 -8.07
CA THR A 36 -7.60 4.07 -8.13
C THR A 36 -7.12 3.10 -7.07
N ALA A 37 -7.69 3.16 -5.86
CA ALA A 37 -7.39 2.24 -4.77
C ALA A 37 -7.83 0.80 -5.11
N SER A 38 -9.05 0.62 -5.63
CA SER A 38 -9.54 -0.68 -6.05
C SER A 38 -8.69 -1.28 -7.18
N LYS A 39 -8.32 -0.47 -8.15
CA LYS A 39 -7.47 -0.89 -9.27
C LYS A 39 -6.06 -1.27 -8.81
N ALA A 40 -5.48 -0.52 -7.85
CA ALA A 40 -4.19 -0.84 -7.26
C ALA A 40 -4.24 -2.15 -6.47
N TRP A 41 -5.30 -2.37 -5.69
CA TRP A 41 -5.50 -3.62 -4.97
C TRP A 41 -5.66 -4.81 -5.91
N SER A 42 -6.49 -4.72 -6.94
CA SER A 42 -6.70 -5.82 -7.92
C SER A 42 -5.43 -6.21 -8.67
N ARG A 43 -4.45 -5.30 -8.79
CA ARG A 43 -3.13 -5.67 -9.33
C ARG A 43 -2.29 -6.46 -8.33
N HIS A 44 -2.48 -6.20 -7.03
CA HIS A 44 -1.73 -6.86 -5.97
C HIS A 44 -2.32 -8.23 -5.61
N ASP A 45 -3.63 -8.32 -5.44
CA ASP A 45 -4.37 -9.57 -5.17
C ASP A 45 -5.60 -9.67 -6.09
N PRO A 46 -5.41 -10.19 -7.31
CA PRO A 46 -6.49 -10.31 -8.30
C PRO A 46 -7.56 -11.31 -7.89
N ASP A 47 -7.24 -12.23 -6.99
CA ASP A 47 -8.16 -13.30 -6.54
C ASP A 47 -9.04 -12.86 -5.36
N SER A 48 -8.84 -11.67 -4.81
CA SER A 48 -9.69 -11.13 -3.75
C SER A 48 -10.83 -10.30 -4.30
N ARG A 49 -12.02 -10.50 -3.73
CA ARG A 49 -13.19 -9.69 -4.05
C ARG A 49 -13.21 -8.44 -3.18
N ILE A 50 -13.16 -7.27 -3.80
CA ILE A 50 -13.26 -5.99 -3.12
C ILE A 50 -14.72 -5.75 -2.73
N LEU A 51 -14.96 -5.53 -1.45
CA LEU A 51 -16.28 -5.23 -0.88
C LEU A 51 -16.48 -3.72 -0.70
N ASP A 52 -15.45 -3.03 -0.23
CA ASP A 52 -15.45 -1.58 -0.07
C ASP A 52 -14.04 -1.01 -0.19
N ALA A 53 -13.95 0.26 -0.59
CA ALA A 53 -12.70 1.01 -0.66
C ALA A 53 -12.93 2.42 -0.09
N ARG A 54 -12.18 2.77 0.96
CA ARG A 54 -12.28 4.05 1.67
C ARG A 54 -10.98 4.83 1.58
N PRO A 55 -10.89 5.79 0.66
CA PRO A 55 -9.75 6.69 0.60
C PRO A 55 -9.72 7.62 1.82
N SER A 56 -8.51 7.98 2.26
CA SER A 56 -8.29 9.00 3.28
C SER A 56 -8.64 10.40 2.72
N ALA A 57 -9.02 11.33 3.59
CA ALA A 57 -9.39 12.68 3.19
C ALA A 57 -8.26 13.42 2.46
N ASN A 58 -7.01 13.12 2.80
CA ASN A 58 -5.83 13.68 2.14
C ASN A 58 -5.45 12.98 0.82
N GLY A 59 -6.15 11.90 0.44
CA GLY A 59 -5.93 11.19 -0.81
C GLY A 59 -4.60 10.43 -0.92
N HIS A 60 -3.89 10.17 0.19
CA HIS A 60 -2.60 9.46 0.16
C HIS A 60 -2.71 7.97 0.44
N ALA A 61 -3.81 7.52 1.02
CA ALA A 61 -4.02 6.12 1.34
C ALA A 61 -5.50 5.74 1.18
N ALA A 62 -5.78 4.44 1.14
CA ALA A 62 -7.13 3.90 1.21
C ALA A 62 -7.15 2.58 1.97
N LEU A 63 -8.18 2.38 2.79
CA LEU A 63 -8.53 1.07 3.34
C LEU A 63 -9.38 0.30 2.34
N ILE A 64 -9.03 -0.95 2.12
CA ILE A 64 -9.75 -1.86 1.22
C ILE A 64 -10.32 -3.00 2.06
N ALA A 65 -11.63 -3.14 2.05
CA ALA A 65 -12.30 -4.30 2.61
C ALA A 65 -12.48 -5.35 1.51
N THR A 66 -12.02 -6.56 1.77
CA THR A 66 -12.14 -7.70 0.85
C THR A 66 -12.78 -8.89 1.54
N ASP A 67 -13.15 -9.90 0.78
CA ASP A 67 -13.61 -11.19 1.28
C ASP A 67 -12.56 -11.97 2.08
N LYS A 68 -11.27 -11.64 1.90
CA LYS A 68 -10.13 -12.22 2.63
C LYS A 68 -9.70 -11.41 3.85
N GLY A 69 -10.27 -10.22 4.07
CA GLY A 69 -9.93 -9.34 5.17
C GLY A 69 -9.68 -7.91 4.75
N LEU A 70 -9.03 -7.15 5.62
CA LEU A 70 -8.74 -5.74 5.40
C LEU A 70 -7.35 -5.55 4.79
N GLY A 71 -7.25 -4.65 3.83
CA GLY A 71 -6.00 -4.25 3.18
C GLY A 71 -5.79 -2.74 3.22
N LEU A 72 -4.56 -2.34 2.98
CA LEU A 72 -4.15 -0.95 2.87
C LEU A 72 -3.48 -0.71 1.52
N VAL A 73 -3.86 0.37 0.86
CA VAL A 73 -3.19 0.90 -0.32
C VAL A 73 -2.72 2.31 -0.01
N TRP A 74 -1.48 2.65 -0.35
CA TRP A 74 -0.97 4.01 -0.18
C TRP A 74 -0.07 4.44 -1.32
N CYS A 75 0.06 5.75 -1.49
CA CYS A 75 0.94 6.34 -2.50
C CYS A 75 2.40 6.30 -2.04
N PHE A 76 3.27 5.85 -2.92
CA PHE A 76 4.71 5.87 -2.73
C PHE A 76 5.37 6.55 -3.95
N GLY A 77 5.56 7.87 -3.84
CA GLY A 77 5.97 8.67 -4.99
C GLY A 77 4.89 8.68 -6.09
N ALA A 78 5.26 8.30 -7.29
CA ALA A 78 4.34 8.16 -8.43
C ALA A 78 3.66 6.77 -8.51
N ASP A 79 3.98 5.87 -7.60
CA ASP A 79 3.48 4.50 -7.57
C ASP A 79 2.56 4.25 -6.37
N THR A 80 1.97 3.08 -6.31
CA THR A 80 1.09 2.65 -5.21
C THR A 80 1.56 1.32 -4.64
N ILE A 81 1.56 1.22 -3.32
CA ILE A 81 1.86 -0.02 -2.61
C ILE A 81 0.57 -0.51 -1.96
N ALA A 82 0.31 -1.81 -2.07
CA ALA A 82 -0.81 -2.49 -1.44
C ALA A 82 -0.30 -3.59 -0.49
N ARG A 83 -0.90 -3.70 0.71
CA ARG A 83 -0.56 -4.73 1.70
C ARG A 83 -1.80 -5.18 2.48
N PRO A 84 -1.93 -6.47 2.78
CA PRO A 84 -2.95 -6.95 3.71
C PRO A 84 -2.61 -6.52 5.15
N LEU A 85 -3.63 -6.26 5.94
CA LEU A 85 -3.52 -5.81 7.33
C LEU A 85 -3.70 -6.95 8.35
N ALA A 86 -3.55 -8.21 7.92
CA ALA A 86 -3.78 -9.38 8.77
C ALA A 86 -2.82 -9.46 9.96
N GLU A 87 -1.55 -9.15 9.73
CA GLU A 87 -0.48 -9.22 10.75
C GLU A 87 0.23 -7.87 10.85
N CYS A 88 -0.48 -6.88 11.33
CA CYS A 88 0.10 -5.55 11.52
C CYS A 88 -0.02 -5.09 12.97
N SER A 89 0.91 -4.26 13.41
CA SER A 89 0.82 -3.54 14.67
C SER A 89 0.60 -2.05 14.44
N LEU A 90 -0.25 -1.45 15.27
CA LEU A 90 -0.61 -0.05 15.18
C LEU A 90 0.11 0.74 16.28
N VAL A 91 0.71 1.87 15.91
CA VAL A 91 1.35 2.79 16.84
C VAL A 91 0.82 4.19 16.56
N ASP A 92 0.15 4.78 17.55
CA ASP A 92 -0.29 6.16 17.45
C ASP A 92 0.90 7.10 17.50
N GLN A 93 0.92 8.07 16.60
CA GLN A 93 1.90 9.15 16.57
C GLN A 93 1.20 10.51 16.50
N ALA A 94 1.87 11.57 16.96
CA ALA A 94 1.34 12.93 16.92
C ALA A 94 0.88 13.37 15.51
N GLN A 95 1.49 12.83 14.47
CA GLN A 95 1.22 13.19 13.07
C GLN A 95 0.29 12.19 12.33
N GLY A 96 -0.21 11.15 13.01
CA GLY A 96 -1.07 10.16 12.37
C GLY A 96 -0.93 8.75 12.94
N LEU A 97 -1.29 7.76 12.16
CA LEU A 97 -1.25 6.36 12.51
C LEU A 97 -0.07 5.66 11.82
N ARG A 98 0.86 5.11 12.59
CA ARG A 98 1.92 4.26 12.05
C ARG A 98 1.49 2.82 12.06
N ILE A 99 1.52 2.20 10.90
CA ILE A 99 1.25 0.77 10.73
C ILE A 99 2.60 0.07 10.50
N ARG A 100 2.89 -0.94 11.29
CA ARG A 100 4.08 -1.79 11.15
C ARG A 100 3.66 -3.15 10.64
N PHE A 101 4.30 -3.57 9.57
CA PHE A 101 4.11 -4.90 8.98
C PHE A 101 5.20 -5.85 9.45
N ALA A 102 4.91 -7.14 9.47
CA ALA A 102 5.91 -8.18 9.76
C ALA A 102 6.85 -8.46 8.58
N ASP A 103 6.83 -7.62 7.55
CA ASP A 103 7.59 -7.76 6.31
C ASP A 103 8.87 -6.92 6.33
N PHE A 104 9.99 -7.51 5.88
CA PHE A 104 11.27 -6.83 5.75
C PHE A 104 11.30 -5.78 4.64
N ALA A 105 10.55 -5.97 3.56
CA ALA A 105 10.56 -5.08 2.40
C ALA A 105 9.86 -3.75 2.67
N THR A 106 8.81 -3.78 3.50
CA THR A 106 8.05 -2.57 3.88
C THR A 106 7.74 -2.62 5.38
N PRO A 107 8.71 -2.27 6.24
CA PRO A 107 8.57 -2.49 7.67
C PRO A 107 7.53 -1.60 8.33
N SER A 108 7.25 -0.41 7.81
CA SER A 108 6.21 0.47 8.35
C SER A 108 5.79 1.57 7.37
N VAL A 109 4.56 2.05 7.55
CA VAL A 109 4.03 3.22 6.88
C VAL A 109 3.42 4.18 7.91
N LEU A 110 3.65 5.48 7.75
CA LEU A 110 3.00 6.52 8.53
C LEU A 110 1.88 7.14 7.71
N LEU A 111 0.65 6.92 8.14
CA LEU A 111 -0.53 7.52 7.54
C LEU A 111 -0.85 8.84 8.25
N ARG A 112 -0.80 9.93 7.51
CA ARG A 112 -1.24 11.24 8.01
C ARG A 112 -2.75 11.31 7.92
N LEU A 113 -3.42 11.08 9.01
CA LEU A 113 -4.87 11.06 9.12
C LEU A 113 -5.33 12.17 10.07
N SER A 114 -6.52 12.71 9.86
CA SER A 114 -7.17 13.55 10.85
C SER A 114 -7.50 12.73 12.10
N ASP A 115 -7.72 13.38 13.23
CA ASP A 115 -7.97 12.68 14.51
C ASP A 115 -9.17 11.76 14.42
N LYS A 116 -10.23 12.20 13.75
CA LYS A 116 -11.44 11.41 13.54
C LYS A 116 -11.17 10.18 12.64
N GLU A 117 -10.51 10.38 11.53
CA GLU A 117 -10.15 9.28 10.63
C GLU A 117 -9.22 8.27 11.29
N ARG A 118 -8.26 8.74 12.10
CA ARG A 118 -7.33 7.91 12.83
C ARG A 118 -8.06 6.96 13.78
N GLU A 119 -9.05 7.47 14.53
CA GLU A 119 -9.85 6.65 15.44
C GLU A 119 -10.71 5.64 14.67
N ASP A 120 -11.37 6.08 13.61
CA ASP A 120 -12.20 5.24 12.75
C ASP A 120 -11.37 4.10 12.10
N TRP A 121 -10.21 4.44 11.53
CA TRP A 121 -9.35 3.45 10.89
C TRP A 121 -8.74 2.48 11.88
N ARG A 122 -8.30 2.99 13.02
CA ARG A 122 -7.78 2.17 14.11
C ARG A 122 -8.80 1.14 14.58
N SER A 123 -10.03 1.57 14.84
CA SER A 123 -11.11 0.68 15.29
C SER A 123 -11.42 -0.40 14.26
N GLN A 124 -11.45 -0.07 12.97
CA GLN A 124 -11.69 -1.02 11.88
C GLN A 124 -10.55 -2.03 11.74
N ILE A 125 -9.30 -1.58 11.79
CA ILE A 125 -8.13 -2.46 11.69
C ILE A 125 -8.08 -3.41 12.89
N LEU A 126 -8.31 -2.92 14.10
CA LEU A 126 -8.35 -3.76 15.30
C LEU A 126 -9.51 -4.75 15.29
N ALA A 127 -10.67 -4.36 14.77
CA ALA A 127 -11.80 -5.27 14.60
C ALA A 127 -11.49 -6.37 13.58
N ALA A 128 -10.88 -6.02 12.46
CA ALA A 128 -10.48 -6.98 11.44
C ALA A 128 -9.39 -7.96 11.94
N SER A 129 -8.43 -7.48 12.74
CA SER A 129 -7.39 -8.33 13.34
C SER A 129 -7.91 -9.32 14.37
N ARG A 130 -9.10 -9.09 14.96
CA ARG A 130 -9.75 -9.98 15.91
C ARG A 130 -10.67 -11.00 15.24
N SER A 131 -11.09 -10.76 14.02
CA SER A 131 -11.91 -11.70 13.26
C SER A 131 -11.00 -12.83 12.76
N PRO A 132 -11.35 -14.11 13.00
CA PRO A 132 -10.58 -15.23 12.46
C PRO A 132 -10.57 -15.12 10.95
N GLN A 133 -9.39 -14.95 10.39
CA GLN A 133 -9.20 -14.98 8.94
C GLN A 133 -9.52 -16.39 8.45
N PRO A 134 -10.35 -16.56 7.42
CA PRO A 134 -10.54 -17.90 6.86
C PRO A 134 -9.16 -18.45 6.44
N PRO A 135 -8.87 -19.73 6.74
CA PRO A 135 -7.57 -20.30 6.45
C PRO A 135 -7.20 -20.08 4.98
N ALA A 136 -5.98 -19.65 4.76
CA ALA A 136 -5.48 -19.37 3.41
C ALA A 136 -5.72 -20.59 2.52
N ALA A 137 -6.06 -20.36 1.26
CA ALA A 137 -6.41 -21.42 0.29
C ALA A 137 -5.35 -22.52 0.16
N THR A 138 -4.13 -22.29 0.63
CA THR A 138 -3.03 -23.24 0.71
C THR A 138 -3.29 -24.36 1.74
N GLU A 139 -3.80 -24.01 2.93
CA GLU A 139 -4.12 -25.02 3.96
C GLU A 139 -5.30 -25.90 3.54
N GLN A 140 -6.26 -25.33 2.80
CA GLN A 140 -7.38 -26.10 2.27
C GLN A 140 -6.97 -27.06 1.15
N ARG A 141 -5.95 -26.74 0.37
CA ARG A 141 -5.36 -27.64 -0.63
C ARG A 141 -4.61 -28.79 0.04
N GLU A 142 -3.76 -28.48 1.02
CA GLU A 142 -3.02 -29.52 1.75
C GLU A 142 -3.95 -30.49 2.50
N GLN A 143 -5.04 -29.98 3.11
CA GLN A 143 -6.03 -30.80 3.76
C GLN A 143 -6.86 -31.65 2.77
N ARG A 144 -7.11 -31.17 1.56
CA ARG A 144 -7.74 -31.95 0.50
C ARG A 144 -6.82 -33.08 0.02
N GLU A 145 -5.56 -32.75 -0.25
CA GLU A 145 -4.58 -33.76 -0.71
C GLU A 145 -4.32 -34.81 0.36
N GLN A 146 -4.27 -34.47 1.63
CA GLN A 146 -4.16 -35.43 2.72
C GLN A 146 -5.40 -36.32 2.86
N ARG A 147 -6.61 -35.80 2.63
CA ARG A 147 -7.83 -36.62 2.65
C ARG A 147 -7.92 -37.58 1.47
N GLU A 148 -7.48 -37.18 0.30
CA GLU A 148 -7.45 -38.06 -0.88
C GLU A 148 -6.42 -39.19 -0.73
N GLN A 149 -5.28 -38.95 -0.08
CA GLN A 149 -4.28 -39.97 0.21
C GLN A 149 -4.69 -40.96 1.30
N THR A 150 -5.62 -40.61 2.19
CA THR A 150 -6.11 -41.49 3.28
C THR A 150 -7.22 -42.41 2.80
N HIS A 151 -7.84 -42.14 1.65
CA HIS A 151 -8.93 -42.95 1.07
C HIS A 151 -8.50 -43.79 -0.15
N ALA A 152 -7.24 -43.81 -0.48
CA ALA A 152 -6.64 -44.69 -1.50
C ALA A 152 -5.93 -45.86 -0.81
#